data_de2dfe2fa73d4b30010554c1e7c512c6
#
_entry.id   de2dfe2fa73d4b30010554c1e7c512c6
#
_cell.length_a   1.000
_cell.length_b   1.000
_cell.length_c   1.000
_cell.angle_alpha   90.00
_cell.angle_beta   90.00
_cell.angle_gamma   90.00
#
_symmetry.space_group_name_H-M   'P 1'
#
loop_
_entity.id
_entity.type
_entity.pdbx_description
1 polymer ?
#
loop_
_entity_poly.entity_id
_entity_poly.type
_entity_poly.pdbx_seq_one_letter_code
_entity_poly.pdbx_strand_id
1 'polypeptide(L)'
;MRPRFDYFLNRKRFKSCDYESEALLNSIFVSPLRAFRRQVRSLSQNGFFKRPAANDKFFFFPLQFQPEATTSVLATYYCDQPNTVKNIAFSLPFPYKLYVKEHPASIGARSADFYEKIGKMPNVVLISPNENTENLIKKSQGTVVLSGTPGLEAAFAGKPVYVLGNVFYSYHPACAKVNGFEELKRKISEDLANPPDRGNQEETNIRFVVSYFRNTIPGDIFSASAANDTNDYRRIYDEVKKIFFRE
;
A
#
# COMPACT_ATOMS: atom_id res chain seq x y z
N MET A 1 -18.33 14.35 -6.88
CA MET A 1 -19.77 13.96 -6.93
C MET A 1 -20.31 13.72 -8.35
N ARG A 2 -19.72 14.27 -9.42
CA ARG A 2 -20.17 14.08 -10.83
C ARG A 2 -20.01 12.66 -11.41
N PRO A 3 -18.94 11.88 -11.17
CA PRO A 3 -18.77 10.58 -11.86
C PRO A 3 -19.85 9.54 -11.56
N ARG A 4 -20.47 9.56 -10.38
CA ARG A 4 -21.56 8.62 -10.03
C ARG A 4 -22.86 8.88 -10.77
N PHE A 5 -23.14 10.14 -11.11
CA PHE A 5 -24.36 10.51 -11.82
C PHE A 5 -24.28 10.14 -13.31
N ASP A 6 -23.11 10.30 -13.93
CA ASP A 6 -22.89 9.91 -15.33
C ASP A 6 -22.92 8.40 -15.51
N TYR A 7 -22.46 7.62 -14.53
CA TYR A 7 -22.62 6.16 -14.50
C TYR A 7 -24.10 5.74 -14.48
N PHE A 8 -24.91 6.45 -13.70
CA PHE A 8 -26.35 6.16 -13.57
C PHE A 8 -27.10 6.39 -14.89
N LEU A 9 -26.79 7.45 -15.60
CA LEU A 9 -27.40 7.81 -16.88
C LEU A 9 -26.97 6.90 -18.03
N ASN A 10 -25.75 6.37 -17.97
CA ASN A 10 -25.14 5.56 -19.03
C ASN A 10 -25.04 4.06 -18.69
N ARG A 11 -25.82 3.55 -17.75
CA ARG A 11 -25.79 2.17 -17.24
C ARG A 11 -25.74 1.07 -18.31
N LYS A 12 -26.40 1.27 -19.46
CA LYS A 12 -26.39 0.30 -20.58
C LYS A 12 -25.01 0.18 -21.25
N ARG A 13 -24.19 1.22 -21.17
CA ARG A 13 -22.86 1.31 -21.81
C ARG A 13 -21.75 0.65 -20.99
N PHE A 14 -21.97 0.53 -19.66
CA PHE A 14 -20.99 0.01 -18.70
C PHE A 14 -21.34 -1.42 -18.20
N LYS A 15 -22.26 -2.12 -18.83
CA LYS A 15 -22.68 -3.49 -18.42
C LYS A 15 -21.56 -4.53 -18.39
N SER A 16 -20.45 -4.28 -19.05
CA SER A 16 -19.28 -5.17 -19.06
C SER A 16 -18.29 -4.92 -17.93
N CYS A 17 -18.45 -3.83 -17.15
CA CYS A 17 -17.59 -3.48 -16.02
C CYS A 17 -18.33 -3.68 -14.69
N ASP A 18 -18.91 -4.86 -14.50
CA ASP A 18 -19.82 -5.19 -13.38
C ASP A 18 -19.17 -5.24 -11.98
N TYR A 19 -17.97 -4.72 -11.83
CA TYR A 19 -17.32 -4.67 -10.52
C TYR A 19 -17.96 -3.65 -9.55
N GLU A 20 -18.83 -2.74 -10.03
CA GLU A 20 -19.46 -1.69 -9.22
C GLU A 20 -20.97 -1.55 -9.43
N SER A 21 -21.65 -2.47 -10.11
CA SER A 21 -23.10 -2.39 -10.28
C SER A 21 -23.82 -2.80 -9.00
N GLU A 22 -23.78 -1.97 -7.99
CA GLU A 22 -24.74 -2.08 -6.88
C GLU A 22 -26.17 -1.88 -7.43
N ALA A 23 -27.07 -2.81 -7.14
CA ALA A 23 -28.48 -2.64 -7.47
C ALA A 23 -29.00 -1.32 -6.87
N LEU A 24 -29.96 -0.67 -7.53
CA LEU A 24 -30.54 0.64 -7.13
C LEU A 24 -30.93 0.68 -5.64
N LEU A 25 -31.52 -0.40 -5.13
CA LEU A 25 -31.88 -0.57 -3.71
C LEU A 25 -30.66 -0.56 -2.78
N ASN A 26 -29.53 -1.15 -3.20
CA ASN A 26 -28.29 -1.11 -2.46
C ASN A 26 -27.72 0.32 -2.37
N SER A 27 -27.79 1.10 -3.45
CA SER A 27 -27.25 2.46 -3.46
C SER A 27 -28.11 3.44 -2.65
N ILE A 28 -29.43 3.25 -2.60
CA ILE A 28 -30.35 4.17 -1.91
C ILE A 28 -30.48 3.85 -0.41
N PHE A 29 -30.55 2.58 -0.03
CA PHE A 29 -30.84 2.19 1.35
C PHE A 29 -29.64 1.55 2.07
N VAL A 30 -28.92 0.67 1.42
CA VAL A 30 -27.83 -0.10 2.07
C VAL A 30 -26.54 0.72 2.14
N SER A 31 -26.22 1.49 1.11
CA SER A 31 -25.01 2.30 1.08
C SER A 31 -25.00 3.42 2.14
N PRO A 32 -26.06 4.21 2.34
CA PRO A 32 -26.12 5.20 3.41
C PRO A 32 -26.05 4.59 4.82
N LEU A 33 -26.73 3.46 5.02
CA LEU A 33 -26.70 2.76 6.32
C LEU A 33 -25.31 2.20 6.62
N ARG A 34 -24.62 1.65 5.61
CA ARG A 34 -23.22 1.23 5.74
C ARG A 34 -22.30 2.41 6.04
N ALA A 35 -22.49 3.54 5.35
CA ALA A 35 -21.71 4.76 5.59
C ALA A 35 -21.95 5.29 7.01
N PHE A 36 -23.18 5.33 7.48
CA PHE A 36 -23.51 5.74 8.85
C PHE A 36 -22.87 4.82 9.89
N ARG A 37 -23.06 3.49 9.75
CA ARG A 37 -22.42 2.50 10.65
C ARG A 37 -20.91 2.64 10.66
N ARG A 38 -20.29 2.90 9.51
CA ARG A 38 -18.88 3.13 9.37
C ARG A 38 -18.45 4.40 10.10
N GLN A 39 -19.21 5.48 10.01
CA GLN A 39 -18.96 6.72 10.71
C GLN A 39 -19.02 6.54 12.23
N VAL A 40 -20.04 5.86 12.75
CA VAL A 40 -20.16 5.57 14.19
C VAL A 40 -18.99 4.71 14.67
N ARG A 41 -18.62 3.67 13.91
CA ARG A 41 -17.44 2.84 14.24
C ARG A 41 -16.14 3.64 14.21
N SER A 42 -15.98 4.56 13.27
CA SER A 42 -14.77 5.37 13.20
C SER A 42 -14.56 6.22 14.44
N LEU A 43 -15.64 6.78 14.98
CA LEU A 43 -15.60 7.55 16.24
C LEU A 43 -15.19 6.68 17.43
N SER A 44 -15.73 5.47 17.56
CA SER A 44 -15.38 4.54 18.63
C SER A 44 -13.94 3.99 18.52
N GLN A 45 -13.37 4.01 17.33
CA GLN A 45 -12.02 3.48 17.06
C GLN A 45 -10.91 4.51 17.27
N ASN A 46 -11.22 5.80 17.41
CA ASN A 46 -10.23 6.85 17.60
C ASN A 46 -9.34 6.63 18.84
N GLY A 47 -9.84 5.95 19.87
CA GLY A 47 -9.09 5.63 21.09
C GLY A 47 -7.92 4.64 20.88
N PHE A 48 -7.91 3.88 19.78
CA PHE A 48 -6.80 2.96 19.47
C PHE A 48 -5.57 3.68 18.91
N PHE A 49 -5.76 4.85 18.30
CA PHE A 49 -4.69 5.53 17.57
C PHE A 49 -3.94 6.51 18.46
N LYS A 50 -2.63 6.50 18.33
CA LYS A 50 -1.71 7.40 19.04
C LYS A 50 -1.04 8.36 18.05
N ARG A 51 -0.57 9.49 18.59
CA ARG A 51 0.30 10.40 17.85
C ARG A 51 1.74 9.92 17.90
N PRO A 52 2.55 10.17 16.86
CA PRO A 52 3.98 9.92 16.88
C PRO A 52 4.65 10.67 18.07
N ALA A 53 5.48 9.97 18.83
CA ALA A 53 6.27 10.60 19.87
C ALA A 53 7.58 11.16 19.29
N ALA A 54 8.03 12.32 19.81
CA ALA A 54 9.16 13.06 19.25
C ALA A 54 10.49 12.26 19.30
N ASN A 55 10.68 11.46 20.35
CA ASN A 55 11.95 10.77 20.63
C ASN A 55 11.95 9.28 20.27
N ASP A 56 10.88 8.78 19.67
CA ASP A 56 10.80 7.37 19.30
C ASP A 56 11.71 7.07 18.11
N LYS A 57 12.51 6.01 18.24
CA LYS A 57 13.18 5.36 17.11
C LYS A 57 12.23 4.30 16.58
N PHE A 58 11.83 4.40 15.32
CA PHE A 58 10.79 3.52 14.79
C PHE A 58 11.02 3.12 13.33
N PHE A 59 10.48 1.95 12.99
CA PHE A 59 10.22 1.53 11.62
C PHE A 59 8.75 1.77 11.30
N PHE A 60 8.46 2.07 10.05
CA PHE A 60 7.12 2.39 9.58
C PHE A 60 6.52 1.22 8.80
N PHE A 61 5.26 0.87 9.08
CA PHE A 61 4.49 -0.12 8.36
C PHE A 61 3.09 0.39 8.05
N PRO A 62 2.76 0.67 6.79
CA PRO A 62 1.39 1.03 6.37
C PRO A 62 0.54 -0.22 6.21
N LEU A 63 -0.62 -0.25 6.90
CA LEU A 63 -1.63 -1.28 6.68
C LEU A 63 -2.23 -1.14 5.28
N GLN A 64 -2.51 -2.27 4.66
CA GLN A 64 -3.14 -2.31 3.35
C GLN A 64 -4.66 -2.32 3.47
N PHE A 65 -5.35 -1.70 2.53
CA PHE A 65 -6.78 -1.89 2.36
C PHE A 65 -7.07 -3.33 1.92
N GLN A 66 -8.12 -3.93 2.44
CA GLN A 66 -8.52 -5.31 2.11
C GLN A 66 -10.05 -5.41 1.97
N PRO A 67 -10.54 -6.24 1.02
CA PRO A 67 -9.78 -7.03 0.03
C PRO A 67 -9.31 -6.16 -1.14
N GLU A 68 -8.06 -6.37 -1.58
CA GLU A 68 -7.49 -5.67 -2.72
C GLU A 68 -6.39 -6.55 -3.38
N ALA A 69 -6.10 -6.36 -4.68
CA ALA A 69 -5.07 -7.10 -5.40
C ALA A 69 -3.67 -6.97 -4.77
N THR A 70 -3.38 -5.81 -4.15
CA THR A 70 -2.15 -5.54 -3.42
C THR A 70 -1.84 -6.54 -2.30
N THR A 71 -2.88 -7.09 -1.66
CA THR A 71 -2.73 -8.15 -0.66
C THR A 71 -3.08 -9.52 -1.21
N SER A 72 -4.22 -9.64 -1.93
CA SER A 72 -4.76 -10.93 -2.33
C SER A 72 -3.98 -11.61 -3.48
N VAL A 73 -3.18 -10.84 -4.24
CA VAL A 73 -2.37 -11.33 -5.37
C VAL A 73 -0.88 -11.10 -5.13
N LEU A 74 -0.49 -9.86 -4.82
CA LEU A 74 0.92 -9.49 -4.74
C LEU A 74 1.59 -9.87 -3.40
N ALA A 75 0.79 -10.12 -2.35
CA ALA A 75 1.29 -10.41 -1.01
C ALA A 75 0.40 -11.42 -0.25
N THR A 76 -0.08 -12.45 -0.94
CA THR A 76 -1.08 -13.42 -0.43
C THR A 76 -0.69 -14.05 0.91
N TYR A 77 0.60 -14.39 1.10
CA TYR A 77 1.09 -14.98 2.34
C TYR A 77 0.91 -14.05 3.55
N TYR A 78 0.81 -12.74 3.34
CA TYR A 78 0.74 -11.71 4.36
C TYR A 78 -0.66 -11.10 4.53
N CYS A 79 -1.72 -11.78 4.06
CA CYS A 79 -3.10 -11.29 4.13
C CYS A 79 -3.63 -11.16 5.58
N ASP A 80 -3.15 -12.00 6.51
CA ASP A 80 -3.41 -11.82 7.94
C ASP A 80 -2.52 -10.70 8.48
N GLN A 81 -3.01 -9.46 8.35
CA GLN A 81 -2.24 -8.28 8.72
C GLN A 81 -1.91 -8.19 10.23
N PRO A 82 -2.78 -8.55 11.20
CA PRO A 82 -2.40 -8.62 12.60
C PRO A 82 -1.22 -9.57 12.87
N ASN A 83 -1.24 -10.76 12.26
CA ASN A 83 -0.13 -11.70 12.36
C ASN A 83 1.14 -11.17 11.67
N THR A 84 0.99 -10.54 10.52
CA THR A 84 2.09 -9.89 9.80
C THR A 84 2.72 -8.79 10.65
N VAL A 85 1.92 -7.90 11.26
CA VAL A 85 2.39 -6.84 12.17
C VAL A 85 3.15 -7.44 13.35
N LYS A 86 2.63 -8.53 13.95
CA LYS A 86 3.28 -9.24 15.05
C LYS A 86 4.68 -9.71 14.66
N ASN A 87 4.80 -10.37 13.52
CA ASN A 87 6.07 -10.92 13.07
C ASN A 87 7.07 -9.82 12.68
N ILE A 88 6.62 -8.73 12.05
CA ILE A 88 7.47 -7.56 11.80
C ILE A 88 7.95 -6.94 13.12
N ALA A 89 7.06 -6.77 14.09
CA ALA A 89 7.41 -6.20 15.39
C ALA A 89 8.47 -7.04 16.12
N PHE A 90 8.38 -8.37 16.05
CA PHE A 90 9.38 -9.28 16.61
C PHE A 90 10.70 -9.33 15.83
N SER A 91 10.70 -8.88 14.58
CA SER A 91 11.92 -8.75 13.78
C SER A 91 12.74 -7.50 14.13
N LEU A 92 12.15 -6.54 14.85
CA LEU A 92 12.85 -5.30 15.22
C LEU A 92 13.69 -5.49 16.48
N PRO A 93 14.97 -5.01 16.49
CA PRO A 93 15.77 -5.00 17.71
C PRO A 93 15.31 -3.91 18.68
N PHE A 94 15.59 -4.10 19.97
CA PHE A 94 15.41 -3.04 20.96
C PHE A 94 16.39 -1.87 20.69
N PRO A 95 16.00 -0.61 20.82
CA PRO A 95 14.74 -0.07 21.36
C PRO A 95 13.69 0.34 20.28
N TYR A 96 13.77 -0.20 19.08
CA TYR A 96 12.94 0.24 17.96
C TYR A 96 11.48 -0.17 18.13
N LYS A 97 10.57 0.75 17.78
CA LYS A 97 9.14 0.52 17.72
C LYS A 97 8.68 0.31 16.27
N LEU A 98 7.54 -0.35 16.11
CA LEU A 98 6.84 -0.44 14.84
C LEU A 98 5.66 0.55 14.84
N TYR A 99 5.73 1.58 14.02
CA TYR A 99 4.63 2.50 13.78
C TYR A 99 3.75 1.94 12.67
N VAL A 100 2.55 1.52 13.05
CA VAL A 100 1.58 0.90 12.14
C VAL A 100 0.49 1.91 11.84
N LYS A 101 0.44 2.40 10.61
CA LYS A 101 -0.55 3.39 10.18
C LYS A 101 -1.72 2.72 9.48
N GLU A 102 -2.93 3.04 9.89
CA GLU A 102 -4.15 2.55 9.23
C GLU A 102 -4.33 3.22 7.86
N HIS A 103 -4.85 2.43 6.90
CA HIS A 103 -5.20 2.93 5.59
C HIS A 103 -6.46 3.83 5.68
N PRO A 104 -6.46 5.04 5.11
CA PRO A 104 -7.60 5.96 5.22
C PRO A 104 -8.94 5.34 4.76
N ALA A 105 -8.91 4.51 3.71
CA ALA A 105 -10.10 3.83 3.23
C ALA A 105 -10.61 2.72 4.16
N SER A 106 -9.85 2.28 5.16
CA SER A 106 -10.25 1.24 6.13
C SER A 106 -10.91 1.79 7.39
N ILE A 107 -10.94 3.10 7.58
CA ILE A 107 -11.54 3.72 8.77
C ILE A 107 -12.99 3.26 8.94
N GLY A 108 -13.32 2.69 10.11
CA GLY A 108 -14.65 2.16 10.42
C GLY A 108 -15.04 0.88 9.67
N ALA A 109 -14.17 0.35 8.79
CA ALA A 109 -14.41 -0.91 8.09
C ALA A 109 -13.94 -2.13 8.91
N ARG A 110 -12.83 -2.00 9.63
CA ARG A 110 -12.27 -3.07 10.46
C ARG A 110 -12.98 -3.20 11.80
N SER A 111 -12.88 -4.35 12.46
CA SER A 111 -13.40 -4.58 13.81
C SER A 111 -12.51 -3.93 14.88
N ALA A 112 -13.07 -3.67 16.07
CA ALA A 112 -12.29 -3.24 17.23
C ALA A 112 -11.24 -4.27 17.65
N ASP A 113 -11.59 -5.58 17.60
CA ASP A 113 -10.70 -6.70 17.88
C ASP A 113 -9.42 -6.69 17.01
N PHE A 114 -9.54 -6.24 15.75
CA PHE A 114 -8.38 -6.07 14.87
C PHE A 114 -7.36 -5.09 15.45
N TYR A 115 -7.81 -3.92 15.92
CA TYR A 115 -6.93 -2.90 16.50
C TYR A 115 -6.44 -3.28 17.89
N GLU A 116 -7.29 -3.96 18.69
CA GLU A 116 -6.88 -4.48 19.98
C GLU A 116 -5.73 -5.50 19.88
N LYS A 117 -5.82 -6.44 18.93
CA LYS A 117 -4.76 -7.43 18.69
C LYS A 117 -3.43 -6.75 18.37
N ILE A 118 -3.46 -5.71 17.55
CA ILE A 118 -2.25 -4.97 17.18
C ILE A 118 -1.76 -4.12 18.35
N GLY A 119 -2.67 -3.39 19.02
CA GLY A 119 -2.33 -2.45 20.10
C GLY A 119 -1.81 -3.11 21.38
N LYS A 120 -2.04 -4.42 21.59
CA LYS A 120 -1.51 -5.19 22.72
C LYS A 120 -0.01 -5.53 22.58
N MET A 121 0.58 -5.36 21.42
CA MET A 121 2.00 -5.64 21.20
C MET A 121 2.85 -4.50 21.80
N PRO A 122 3.85 -4.80 22.66
CA PRO A 122 4.54 -3.80 23.49
C PRO A 122 5.36 -2.79 22.66
N ASN A 123 5.90 -3.21 21.53
CA ASN A 123 6.71 -2.36 20.65
C ASN A 123 5.94 -1.85 19.41
N VAL A 124 4.60 -1.96 19.38
CA VAL A 124 3.74 -1.48 18.30
C VAL A 124 3.00 -0.22 18.73
N VAL A 125 2.95 0.76 17.86
CA VAL A 125 2.16 1.97 18.02
C VAL A 125 1.23 2.12 16.82
N LEU A 126 -0.08 2.04 17.05
CA LEU A 126 -1.08 2.31 16.03
C LEU A 126 -1.16 3.82 15.77
N ILE A 127 -0.90 4.21 14.55
CA ILE A 127 -0.88 5.61 14.12
C ILE A 127 -2.17 5.95 13.39
N SER A 128 -2.69 7.14 13.68
CA SER A 128 -3.90 7.65 13.04
C SER A 128 -3.79 7.63 11.51
N PRO A 129 -4.86 7.23 10.79
CA PRO A 129 -4.92 7.33 9.33
C PRO A 129 -4.76 8.77 8.81
N ASN A 130 -5.02 9.77 9.66
CA ASN A 130 -4.91 11.19 9.30
C ASN A 130 -3.48 11.75 9.45
N GLU A 131 -2.54 10.99 10.06
CA GLU A 131 -1.15 11.44 10.15
C GLU A 131 -0.51 11.51 8.76
N ASN A 132 0.39 12.47 8.59
CA ASN A 132 1.09 12.66 7.33
C ASN A 132 2.09 11.52 7.08
N THR A 133 1.89 10.76 6.01
CA THR A 133 2.72 9.60 5.66
C THR A 133 4.15 10.00 5.32
N GLU A 134 4.35 11.11 4.62
CA GLU A 134 5.66 11.62 4.25
C GLU A 134 6.50 11.95 5.49
N ASN A 135 5.88 12.59 6.50
CA ASN A 135 6.55 12.89 7.76
C ASN A 135 6.95 11.62 8.54
N LEU A 136 6.09 10.59 8.51
CA LEU A 136 6.41 9.30 9.13
C LEU A 136 7.59 8.63 8.41
N ILE A 137 7.59 8.62 7.09
CA ILE A 137 8.68 8.09 6.27
C ILE A 137 9.99 8.82 6.58
N LYS A 138 9.98 10.16 6.53
CA LYS A 138 11.18 10.98 6.78
C LYS A 138 11.80 10.74 8.16
N LYS A 139 10.98 10.53 9.19
CA LYS A 139 11.43 10.30 10.57
C LYS A 139 11.75 8.84 10.87
N SER A 140 11.28 7.89 10.07
CA SER A 140 11.53 6.47 10.29
C SER A 140 13.00 6.08 10.04
N GLN A 141 13.43 4.98 10.66
CA GLN A 141 14.72 4.34 10.35
C GLN A 141 14.63 3.51 9.06
N GLY A 142 13.43 3.11 8.67
CA GLY A 142 13.12 2.40 7.45
C GLY A 142 11.64 2.08 7.38
N THR A 143 11.19 1.64 6.21
CA THR A 143 9.78 1.32 5.94
C THR A 143 9.69 -0.15 5.56
N VAL A 144 8.81 -0.89 6.22
CA VAL A 144 8.43 -2.26 5.82
C VAL A 144 7.12 -2.18 5.06
N VAL A 145 7.03 -2.82 3.91
CA VAL A 145 5.81 -2.80 3.09
C VAL A 145 5.47 -4.18 2.56
N LEU A 146 4.18 -4.40 2.32
CA LEU A 146 3.74 -5.55 1.52
C LEU A 146 3.89 -5.20 0.04
N SER A 147 3.08 -4.26 -0.46
CA SER A 147 3.06 -3.86 -1.87
C SER A 147 2.55 -2.43 -2.09
N GLY A 148 2.36 -1.67 -1.02
CA GLY A 148 1.78 -0.32 -1.08
C GLY A 148 2.74 0.75 -1.59
N THR A 149 2.18 1.84 -2.13
CA THR A 149 2.91 3.02 -2.64
C THR A 149 3.80 3.72 -1.61
N PRO A 150 3.54 3.68 -0.27
CA PRO A 150 4.48 4.25 0.69
C PRO A 150 5.90 3.65 0.63
N GLY A 151 6.05 2.42 0.09
CA GLY A 151 7.37 1.84 -0.17
C GLY A 151 8.14 2.61 -1.25
N LEU A 152 7.50 2.96 -2.35
CA LEU A 152 8.10 3.78 -3.41
C LEU A 152 8.44 5.19 -2.91
N GLU A 153 7.51 5.80 -2.15
CA GLU A 153 7.73 7.12 -1.53
C GLU A 153 8.95 7.10 -0.60
N ALA A 154 9.09 6.04 0.21
CA ALA A 154 10.23 5.86 1.11
C ALA A 154 11.54 5.64 0.34
N ALA A 155 11.51 4.85 -0.75
CA ALA A 155 12.66 4.64 -1.61
C ALA A 155 13.14 5.95 -2.24
N PHE A 156 12.22 6.76 -2.75
CA PHE A 156 12.53 8.08 -3.32
C PHE A 156 13.02 9.09 -2.27
N ALA A 157 12.58 8.95 -1.02
CA ALA A 157 13.11 9.72 0.09
C ALA A 157 14.47 9.22 0.64
N GLY A 158 15.09 8.23 -0.02
CA GLY A 158 16.37 7.64 0.39
C GLY A 158 16.31 6.80 1.67
N LYS A 159 15.12 6.37 2.10
CA LYS A 159 14.97 5.51 3.28
C LYS A 159 15.10 4.04 2.94
N PRO A 160 15.60 3.19 3.86
CA PRO A 160 15.56 1.74 3.71
C PRO A 160 14.12 1.25 3.53
N VAL A 161 13.89 0.41 2.53
CA VAL A 161 12.59 -0.21 2.27
C VAL A 161 12.73 -1.71 2.25
N TYR A 162 11.99 -2.39 3.10
CA TYR A 162 11.95 -3.85 3.17
C TYR A 162 10.63 -4.31 2.57
N VAL A 163 10.70 -5.02 1.44
CA VAL A 163 9.54 -5.40 0.64
C VAL A 163 9.23 -6.87 0.84
N LEU A 164 8.06 -7.17 1.41
CA LEU A 164 7.59 -8.54 1.63
C LEU A 164 6.79 -9.08 0.43
N GLY A 165 6.04 -8.24 -0.27
CA GLY A 165 5.24 -8.61 -1.42
C GLY A 165 6.00 -8.49 -2.76
N ASN A 166 5.28 -8.67 -3.86
CA ASN A 166 5.83 -8.52 -5.21
C ASN A 166 5.40 -7.17 -5.80
N VAL A 167 6.36 -6.28 -6.04
CA VAL A 167 6.08 -4.94 -6.57
C VAL A 167 7.17 -4.51 -7.55
N PHE A 168 6.80 -3.69 -8.51
CA PHE A 168 7.71 -3.19 -9.54
C PHE A 168 8.87 -2.38 -8.99
N TYR A 169 8.65 -1.64 -7.92
CA TYR A 169 9.71 -0.79 -7.33
C TYR A 169 10.69 -1.55 -6.44
N SER A 170 10.54 -2.86 -6.25
CA SER A 170 11.52 -3.69 -5.52
C SER A 170 12.91 -3.70 -6.17
N TYR A 171 13.01 -3.29 -7.43
CA TYR A 171 14.29 -3.10 -8.14
C TYR A 171 15.00 -1.78 -7.81
N HIS A 172 14.37 -0.86 -7.06
CA HIS A 172 15.03 0.37 -6.63
C HIS A 172 16.14 0.05 -5.61
N PRO A 173 17.36 0.66 -5.71
CA PRO A 173 18.49 0.35 -4.81
C PRO A 173 18.21 0.55 -3.32
N ALA A 174 17.24 1.41 -2.95
CA ALA A 174 16.83 1.57 -1.56
C ALA A 174 15.93 0.43 -1.06
N CYS A 175 15.46 -0.46 -1.94
CA CYS A 175 14.58 -1.56 -1.62
C CYS A 175 15.35 -2.87 -1.44
N ALA A 176 15.06 -3.57 -0.35
CA ALA A 176 15.48 -4.94 -0.12
C ALA A 176 14.25 -5.85 -0.17
N LYS A 177 14.16 -6.71 -1.19
CA LYS A 177 13.17 -7.78 -1.23
C LYS A 177 13.55 -8.80 -0.18
N VAL A 178 12.60 -9.16 0.71
CA VAL A 178 12.80 -10.17 1.76
C VAL A 178 11.76 -11.27 1.64
N ASN A 179 12.19 -12.52 1.81
CA ASN A 179 11.35 -13.72 1.60
C ASN A 179 10.73 -14.24 2.91
N GLY A 180 10.73 -13.43 3.96
CA GLY A 180 10.13 -13.77 5.24
C GLY A 180 10.69 -12.95 6.39
N PHE A 181 10.22 -13.27 7.60
CA PHE A 181 10.50 -12.43 8.77
C PHE A 181 11.92 -12.66 9.34
N GLU A 182 12.51 -13.83 9.16
CA GLU A 182 13.91 -14.08 9.58
C GLU A 182 14.89 -13.28 8.70
N GLU A 183 14.64 -13.25 7.39
CA GLU A 183 15.44 -12.45 6.48
C GLU A 183 15.23 -10.95 6.75
N LEU A 184 13.99 -10.53 7.03
CA LEU A 184 13.67 -9.16 7.44
C LEU A 184 14.50 -8.75 8.68
N LYS A 185 14.49 -9.60 9.73
CA LYS A 185 15.24 -9.37 10.96
C LYS A 185 16.75 -9.24 10.69
N ARG A 186 17.31 -10.17 9.93
CA ARG A 186 18.72 -10.15 9.55
C ARG A 186 19.07 -8.86 8.81
N LYS A 187 18.28 -8.52 7.77
CA LYS A 187 18.52 -7.34 6.93
C LYS A 187 18.42 -6.03 7.70
N ILE A 188 17.41 -5.89 8.56
CA ILE A 188 17.28 -4.72 9.45
C ILE A 188 18.50 -4.60 10.37
N SER A 189 18.97 -5.69 10.96
CA SER A 189 20.12 -5.70 11.86
C SER A 189 21.42 -5.32 11.13
N GLU A 190 21.61 -5.82 9.92
CA GLU A 190 22.73 -5.48 9.06
C GLU A 190 22.74 -3.99 8.69
N ASP A 191 21.61 -3.46 8.24
CA ASP A 191 21.47 -2.07 7.82
C ASP A 191 21.59 -1.08 8.99
N LEU A 192 21.22 -1.48 10.20
CA LEU A 192 21.41 -0.67 11.41
C LEU A 192 22.88 -0.68 11.87
N ALA A 193 23.57 -1.79 11.73
CA ALA A 193 25.00 -1.90 12.08
C ALA A 193 25.89 -1.20 11.05
N ASN A 194 25.57 -1.34 9.78
CA ASN A 194 26.33 -0.80 8.65
C ASN A 194 25.35 -0.12 7.68
N PRO A 195 24.94 1.13 7.91
CA PRO A 195 24.04 1.84 7.03
C PRO A 195 24.60 1.89 5.60
N PRO A 196 23.83 1.40 4.60
CA PRO A 196 24.31 1.38 3.22
C PRO A 196 24.55 2.80 2.72
N ASP A 197 25.69 3.02 2.09
CA ASP A 197 25.93 4.23 1.32
C ASP A 197 24.97 4.24 0.10
N ARG A 198 24.20 5.28 -0.05
CA ARG A 198 23.20 5.42 -1.12
C ARG A 198 23.61 6.37 -2.21
N GLY A 199 24.82 6.94 -2.10
CA GLY A 199 25.35 7.87 -3.09
C GLY A 199 24.41 9.04 -3.39
N ASN A 200 24.37 9.46 -4.65
CA ASN A 200 23.46 10.52 -5.10
C ASN A 200 22.03 9.98 -5.25
N GLN A 201 21.17 10.28 -4.28
CA GLN A 201 19.77 9.84 -4.25
C GLN A 201 18.97 10.33 -5.47
N GLU A 202 19.18 11.57 -5.90
CA GLU A 202 18.47 12.16 -7.04
C GLU A 202 18.81 11.41 -8.33
N GLU A 203 20.09 11.17 -8.58
CA GLU A 203 20.57 10.41 -9.74
C GLU A 203 20.01 8.98 -9.73
N THR A 204 20.01 8.33 -8.56
CA THR A 204 19.46 6.98 -8.37
C THR A 204 17.98 6.95 -8.71
N ASN A 205 17.20 7.92 -8.22
CA ASN A 205 15.78 8.05 -8.51
C ASN A 205 15.52 8.27 -10.00
N ILE A 206 16.28 9.16 -10.65
CA ILE A 206 16.16 9.43 -12.09
C ILE A 206 16.45 8.16 -12.90
N ARG A 207 17.55 7.46 -12.59
CA ARG A 207 17.91 6.20 -13.27
C ARG A 207 16.82 5.14 -13.13
N PHE A 208 16.25 5.00 -11.93
CA PHE A 208 15.15 4.09 -11.69
C PHE A 208 13.91 4.44 -12.53
N VAL A 209 13.49 5.71 -12.53
CA VAL A 209 12.33 6.19 -13.30
C VAL A 209 12.54 5.98 -14.80
N VAL A 210 13.72 6.34 -15.33
CA VAL A 210 14.04 6.13 -16.74
C VAL A 210 14.03 4.65 -17.11
N SER A 211 14.61 3.78 -16.25
CA SER A 211 14.57 2.33 -16.46
C SER A 211 13.14 1.80 -16.44
N TYR A 212 12.31 2.24 -15.50
CA TYR A 212 10.91 1.86 -15.42
C TYR A 212 10.16 2.19 -16.71
N PHE A 213 10.22 3.45 -17.16
CA PHE A 213 9.53 3.87 -18.40
C PHE A 213 10.04 3.18 -19.66
N ARG A 214 11.33 2.83 -19.74
CA ARG A 214 11.89 2.07 -20.87
C ARG A 214 11.39 0.63 -20.92
N ASN A 215 10.97 0.07 -19.78
CA ASN A 215 10.51 -1.32 -19.67
C ASN A 215 8.98 -1.43 -19.48
N THR A 216 8.23 -0.35 -19.70
CA THR A 216 6.77 -0.35 -19.62
C THR A 216 6.15 0.03 -20.95
N ILE A 217 4.97 -0.52 -21.22
CA ILE A 217 4.19 -0.18 -22.41
C ILE A 217 3.25 0.97 -22.00
N PRO A 218 3.36 2.15 -22.64
CA PRO A 218 2.45 3.25 -22.33
C PRO A 218 1.03 2.92 -22.81
N GLY A 219 0.04 3.14 -21.95
CA GLY A 219 -1.37 2.94 -22.28
C GLY A 219 -2.24 2.99 -21.03
N ASP A 220 -3.50 3.29 -21.22
CA ASP A 220 -4.53 3.28 -20.19
C ASP A 220 -5.66 2.32 -20.55
N ILE A 221 -5.82 1.25 -19.76
CA ILE A 221 -6.88 0.25 -19.96
C ILE A 221 -7.99 0.32 -18.89
N PHE A 222 -7.85 1.24 -17.92
CA PHE A 222 -8.74 1.29 -16.76
C PHE A 222 -9.64 2.55 -16.74
N SER A 223 -9.28 3.61 -17.44
CA SER A 223 -10.11 4.81 -17.43
C SER A 223 -11.35 4.67 -18.33
N ALA A 224 -12.41 5.41 -18.01
CA ALA A 224 -13.60 5.45 -18.86
C ALA A 224 -13.31 6.07 -20.25
N SER A 225 -12.26 6.86 -20.40
CA SER A 225 -11.78 7.37 -21.68
C SER A 225 -11.13 6.27 -22.52
N ALA A 226 -10.37 5.38 -21.92
CA ALA A 226 -9.74 4.23 -22.58
C ALA A 226 -10.79 3.29 -23.21
N ALA A 227 -11.96 3.12 -22.56
CA ALA A 227 -13.04 2.28 -23.10
C ALA A 227 -13.56 2.73 -24.48
N ASN A 228 -13.30 3.98 -24.87
CA ASN A 228 -13.68 4.55 -26.17
C ASN A 228 -12.50 4.69 -27.14
N ASP A 229 -11.26 4.49 -26.69
CA ASP A 229 -10.06 4.55 -27.53
C ASP A 229 -9.45 3.15 -27.67
N THR A 230 -9.72 2.51 -28.81
CA THR A 230 -9.16 1.18 -29.13
C THR A 230 -7.68 1.23 -29.47
N ASN A 231 -7.08 2.41 -29.66
CA ASN A 231 -5.68 2.54 -30.06
C ASN A 231 -4.74 2.10 -28.94
N ASP A 232 -5.06 2.42 -27.68
CA ASP A 232 -4.24 1.99 -26.53
C ASP A 232 -4.29 0.48 -26.37
N TYR A 233 -5.45 -0.14 -26.49
CA TYR A 233 -5.57 -1.61 -26.44
C TYR A 233 -4.79 -2.29 -27.56
N ARG A 234 -4.86 -1.76 -28.81
CA ARG A 234 -4.12 -2.31 -29.94
C ARG A 234 -2.62 -2.18 -29.72
N ARG A 235 -2.14 -1.01 -29.30
CA ARG A 235 -0.71 -0.78 -29.00
C ARG A 235 -0.19 -1.74 -27.93
N ILE A 236 -0.92 -1.89 -26.83
CA ILE A 236 -0.56 -2.82 -25.76
C ILE A 236 -0.54 -4.25 -26.28
N TYR A 237 -1.55 -4.67 -27.05
CA TYR A 237 -1.62 -6.00 -27.66
C TYR A 237 -0.42 -6.27 -28.57
N ASP A 238 -0.09 -5.34 -29.45
CA ASP A 238 1.00 -5.48 -30.40
C ASP A 238 2.37 -5.58 -29.67
N GLU A 239 2.59 -4.80 -28.63
CA GLU A 239 3.82 -4.88 -27.82
C GLU A 239 3.88 -6.19 -27.02
N VAL A 240 2.79 -6.62 -26.40
CA VAL A 240 2.72 -7.92 -25.73
C VAL A 240 2.98 -9.06 -26.72
N LYS A 241 2.42 -8.99 -27.92
CA LYS A 241 2.66 -9.98 -28.98
C LYS A 241 4.15 -10.10 -29.32
N LYS A 242 4.85 -8.98 -29.52
CA LYS A 242 6.31 -8.96 -29.76
C LYS A 242 7.12 -9.62 -28.63
N ILE A 243 6.73 -9.37 -27.38
CA ILE A 243 7.43 -9.92 -26.22
C ILE A 243 7.26 -11.44 -26.10
N PHE A 244 6.03 -11.94 -26.26
CA PHE A 244 5.71 -13.34 -26.00
C PHE A 244 5.86 -14.26 -27.23
N PHE A 245 5.68 -13.74 -28.43
CA PHE A 245 5.68 -14.56 -29.66
C PHE A 245 6.92 -14.37 -30.53
N ARG A 246 7.83 -13.43 -30.15
CA ARG A 246 9.13 -13.19 -30.84
C ARG A 246 8.98 -13.18 -32.38
N GLU A 247 8.03 -12.41 -32.90
CA GLU A 247 7.93 -12.06 -34.31
C GLU A 247 8.78 -10.85 -34.66
#